data_42093c95b6ce58b36c4dc3c64323663e
#
_entry.id   42093c95b6ce58b36c4dc3c64323663e
#
_cell.length_a   1.000
_cell.length_b   1.000
_cell.length_c   1.000
_cell.angle_alpha   90.00
_cell.angle_beta   90.00
_cell.angle_gamma   90.00
#
_symmetry.space_group_name_H-M   'P 1'
#
loop_
_entity.id
_entity.type
_entity.pdbx_description
1 polymer ?
#
loop_
_entity_poly.entity_id
_entity_poly.type
_entity_poly.pdbx_seq_one_letter_code
_entity_poly.pdbx_strand_id
1 'polypeptide(L)'
;MEGLARSPAETTLKQHIYWEKHYYNQQRQVMADVKRVYTFGNKEAEGNGKMRELLGGKGANLAEMNLIGIPVPPGFTITTEVCSEYYAQGREKVVGLLRPEVEKAMKNIE
;
A
#
# COMPACT_ATOMS: atom_id res chain seq x y z
N MET A 1 -35.94 -10.99 -13.76
CA MET A 1 -36.26 -11.67 -15.02
C MET A 1 -36.10 -10.75 -16.22
N GLU A 2 -36.00 -9.49 -15.94
CA GLU A 2 -35.88 -8.48 -16.99
C GLU A 2 -34.65 -8.69 -17.87
N GLY A 3 -33.62 -9.26 -17.31
CA GLY A 3 -32.40 -9.54 -18.08
C GLY A 3 -32.62 -10.46 -19.26
N LEU A 4 -33.69 -11.27 -19.23
CA LEU A 4 -33.99 -12.19 -20.29
C LEU A 4 -34.49 -11.51 -21.57
N ALA A 5 -34.96 -10.28 -21.45
CA ALA A 5 -35.47 -9.53 -22.60
C ALA A 5 -34.37 -8.96 -23.47
N ARG A 6 -33.14 -8.94 -23.01
CA ARG A 6 -32.01 -8.36 -23.74
C ARG A 6 -31.35 -9.37 -24.66
N SER A 7 -30.84 -8.89 -25.79
CA SER A 7 -30.07 -9.74 -26.66
C SER A 7 -28.75 -10.14 -26.00
N PRO A 8 -28.26 -11.36 -26.21
CA PRO A 8 -27.02 -11.81 -25.61
C PRO A 8 -25.82 -10.90 -25.96
N ALA A 9 -25.71 -10.46 -27.20
CA ALA A 9 -24.59 -9.60 -27.61
C ALA A 9 -24.62 -8.26 -26.90
N GLU A 10 -25.79 -7.64 -26.81
CA GLU A 10 -25.93 -6.35 -26.14
C GLU A 10 -25.65 -6.45 -24.65
N THR A 11 -26.19 -7.47 -24.00
CA THR A 11 -26.00 -7.69 -22.58
C THR A 11 -24.51 -7.94 -22.27
N THR A 12 -23.87 -8.78 -23.07
CA THR A 12 -22.46 -9.11 -22.89
C THR A 12 -21.56 -7.90 -22.99
N LEU A 13 -21.77 -7.07 -24.02
CA LEU A 13 -20.94 -5.89 -24.25
C LEU A 13 -21.07 -4.87 -23.10
N LYS A 14 -22.30 -4.55 -22.73
CA LYS A 14 -22.56 -3.59 -21.65
C LYS A 14 -22.03 -4.07 -20.32
N GLN A 15 -22.22 -5.33 -20.01
CA GLN A 15 -21.72 -5.91 -18.76
C GLN A 15 -20.20 -5.94 -18.73
N HIS A 16 -19.58 -6.27 -19.84
CA HIS A 16 -18.12 -6.31 -19.93
C HIS A 16 -17.52 -4.94 -19.66
N ILE A 17 -18.06 -3.89 -20.26
CA ILE A 17 -17.59 -2.52 -20.04
C ILE A 17 -17.80 -2.09 -18.59
N TYR A 18 -18.96 -2.43 -18.03
CA TYR A 18 -19.26 -2.10 -16.64
C TYR A 18 -18.26 -2.77 -15.68
N TRP A 19 -18.02 -4.07 -15.87
CA TRP A 19 -17.13 -4.82 -15.01
C TRP A 19 -15.68 -4.39 -15.14
N GLU A 20 -15.23 -4.03 -16.30
CA GLU A 20 -13.87 -3.51 -16.48
C GLU A 20 -13.67 -2.22 -15.69
N LYS A 21 -14.60 -1.27 -15.82
CA LYS A 21 -14.51 0.00 -15.11
C LYS A 21 -14.59 -0.21 -13.60
N HIS A 22 -15.49 -1.08 -13.17
CA HIS A 22 -15.66 -1.38 -11.75
C HIS A 22 -14.41 -2.04 -11.16
N TYR A 23 -13.84 -2.99 -11.88
CA TYR A 23 -12.61 -3.66 -11.49
C TYR A 23 -11.46 -2.66 -11.35
N TYR A 24 -11.29 -1.79 -12.33
CA TYR A 24 -10.25 -0.76 -12.28
C TYR A 24 -10.41 0.16 -11.09
N ASN A 25 -11.62 0.60 -10.82
CA ASN A 25 -11.89 1.47 -9.69
C ASN A 25 -11.58 0.78 -8.35
N GLN A 26 -11.95 -0.48 -8.22
CA GLN A 26 -11.65 -1.25 -7.03
C GLN A 26 -10.15 -1.47 -6.85
N GLN A 27 -9.44 -1.79 -7.93
CA GLN A 27 -8.00 -1.97 -7.88
C GLN A 27 -7.29 -0.68 -7.47
N ARG A 28 -7.72 0.44 -8.02
CA ARG A 28 -7.16 1.73 -7.68
C ARG A 28 -7.37 2.04 -6.20
N GLN A 29 -8.55 1.78 -5.69
CA GLN A 29 -8.89 2.02 -4.29
C GLN A 29 -8.05 1.14 -3.36
N VAL A 30 -7.96 -0.14 -3.65
CA VAL A 30 -7.14 -1.07 -2.87
C VAL A 30 -5.69 -0.64 -2.84
N MET A 31 -5.13 -0.23 -3.98
CA MET A 31 -3.76 0.24 -4.04
C MET A 31 -3.53 1.52 -3.23
N ALA A 32 -4.50 2.42 -3.24
CA ALA A 32 -4.41 3.66 -2.48
C ALA A 32 -4.51 3.40 -0.97
N ASP A 33 -5.30 2.39 -0.57
CA ASP A 33 -5.54 2.08 0.84
C ASP A 33 -4.45 1.19 1.45
N VAL A 34 -3.60 0.58 0.65
CA VAL A 34 -2.51 -0.26 1.14
C VAL A 34 -1.48 0.59 1.88
N LYS A 35 -1.12 0.14 3.07
CA LYS A 35 -0.10 0.83 3.87
C LYS A 35 1.29 0.51 3.34
N ARG A 36 2.03 1.53 2.96
CA ARG A 36 3.37 1.38 2.35
C ARG A 36 4.49 1.94 3.20
N VAL A 37 4.15 2.72 4.21
CA VAL A 37 5.13 3.39 5.07
C VAL A 37 4.81 3.05 6.53
N TYR A 38 5.81 2.55 7.24
CA TYR A 38 5.69 2.15 8.65
C TYR A 38 6.64 2.99 9.48
N THR A 39 6.10 3.82 10.36
CA THR A 39 6.90 4.72 11.19
C THR A 39 7.35 4.02 12.48
N PHE A 40 8.43 4.54 13.06
CA PHE A 40 8.91 4.11 14.37
C PHE A 40 9.59 5.30 15.05
N GLY A 41 9.65 5.25 16.38
CA GLY A 41 10.26 6.30 17.20
C GLY A 41 9.57 6.41 18.54
N ASN A 42 10.25 7.00 19.51
CA ASN A 42 9.70 7.26 20.85
C ASN A 42 9.12 6.01 21.51
N LYS A 43 9.78 4.86 21.34
CA LYS A 43 9.37 3.56 21.87
C LYS A 43 8.08 3.01 21.27
N GLU A 44 7.67 3.57 20.14
CA GLU A 44 6.50 3.12 19.39
C GLU A 44 6.91 2.72 17.98
N ALA A 45 6.19 1.79 17.39
CA ALA A 45 6.43 1.37 16.01
C ALA A 45 5.14 0.83 15.42
N GLU A 46 4.91 1.16 14.15
CA GLU A 46 3.76 0.61 13.43
C GLU A 46 4.00 -0.83 12.98
N GLY A 47 5.27 -1.23 12.87
CA GLY A 47 5.63 -2.60 12.56
C GLY A 47 6.23 -3.32 13.75
N ASN A 48 6.75 -4.53 13.53
CA ASN A 48 7.43 -5.31 14.56
C ASN A 48 8.43 -6.29 13.94
N GLY A 49 9.16 -7.01 14.79
CA GLY A 49 10.22 -7.92 14.35
C GLY A 49 9.75 -9.13 13.55
N LYS A 50 8.47 -9.44 13.59
CA LYS A 50 7.90 -10.56 12.83
C LYS A 50 7.58 -10.19 11.39
N MET A 51 7.63 -8.91 11.05
CA MET A 51 7.27 -8.43 9.72
C MET A 51 8.49 -8.31 8.80
N ARG A 52 9.38 -9.29 8.86
CA ARG A 52 10.65 -9.24 8.11
C ARG A 52 10.46 -9.25 6.60
N GLU A 53 9.47 -9.97 6.11
CA GLU A 53 9.21 -10.02 4.67
C GLU A 53 8.70 -8.68 4.15
N LEU A 54 7.85 -8.03 4.92
CA LEU A 54 7.24 -6.76 4.53
C LEU A 54 8.18 -5.56 4.74
N LEU A 55 8.86 -5.52 5.87
CA LEU A 55 9.71 -4.38 6.25
C LEU A 55 11.18 -4.59 5.91
N GLY A 56 11.58 -5.79 5.50
CA GLY A 56 12.97 -6.17 5.38
C GLY A 56 13.56 -6.45 6.75
N GLY A 57 14.73 -7.11 6.77
CA GLY A 57 15.38 -7.46 8.03
C GLY A 57 15.71 -6.25 8.87
N LYS A 58 16.30 -5.22 8.28
CA LYS A 58 16.68 -4.01 9.00
C LYS A 58 15.46 -3.24 9.51
N GLY A 59 14.44 -3.08 8.67
CA GLY A 59 13.22 -2.36 9.07
C GLY A 59 12.51 -3.05 10.21
N ALA A 60 12.37 -4.37 10.14
CA ALA A 60 11.73 -5.15 11.20
C ALA A 60 12.52 -5.06 12.51
N ASN A 61 13.84 -5.14 12.44
CA ASN A 61 14.69 -5.02 13.63
C ASN A 61 14.60 -3.63 14.25
N LEU A 62 14.60 -2.58 13.46
CA LEU A 62 14.45 -1.22 13.99
C LEU A 62 13.13 -1.03 14.69
N ALA A 63 12.04 -1.56 14.13
CA ALA A 63 10.73 -1.51 14.75
C ALA A 63 10.74 -2.26 16.09
N GLU A 64 11.30 -3.47 16.11
CA GLU A 64 11.36 -4.28 17.33
C GLU A 64 12.19 -3.61 18.42
N MET A 65 13.33 -3.03 18.06
CA MET A 65 14.19 -2.31 19.00
C MET A 65 13.43 -1.16 19.65
N ASN A 66 12.62 -0.43 18.89
CA ASN A 66 11.79 0.63 19.46
C ASN A 66 10.77 0.09 20.44
N LEU A 67 10.12 -1.02 20.09
CA LEU A 67 9.06 -1.60 20.92
C LEU A 67 9.60 -2.11 22.27
N ILE A 68 10.82 -2.64 22.29
CA ILE A 68 11.42 -3.13 23.53
C ILE A 68 12.14 -2.02 24.31
N GLY A 69 12.08 -0.79 23.84
CA GLY A 69 12.58 0.36 24.58
C GLY A 69 14.01 0.76 24.31
N ILE A 70 14.69 0.17 23.33
CA ILE A 70 16.03 0.59 22.94
C ILE A 70 15.93 1.93 22.23
N PRO A 71 16.76 2.93 22.60
CA PRO A 71 16.69 4.24 21.94
C PRO A 71 17.13 4.15 20.50
N VAL A 72 16.18 4.41 19.60
CA VAL A 72 16.41 4.42 18.15
C VAL A 72 15.88 5.75 17.63
N PRO A 73 16.64 6.45 16.77
CA PRO A 73 16.16 7.70 16.20
C PRO A 73 14.85 7.48 15.46
N PRO A 74 13.92 8.43 15.51
CA PRO A 74 12.67 8.32 14.76
C PRO A 74 12.92 8.17 13.26
N GLY A 75 12.13 7.34 12.61
CA GLY A 75 12.24 7.10 11.18
C GLY A 75 11.04 6.37 10.64
N PHE A 76 11.16 5.91 9.42
CA PHE A 76 10.12 5.10 8.80
C PHE A 76 10.72 4.11 7.82
N THR A 77 9.99 3.05 7.54
CA THR A 77 10.37 2.01 6.58
C THR A 77 9.35 1.98 5.46
N ILE A 78 9.84 1.96 4.23
CA ILE A 78 9.01 1.74 3.05
C ILE A 78 9.00 0.23 2.81
N THR A 79 7.80 -0.34 2.62
CA THR A 79 7.64 -1.79 2.51
C THR A 79 8.32 -2.38 1.27
N THR A 80 8.67 -3.66 1.37
CA THR A 80 9.28 -4.39 0.25
C THR A 80 8.31 -4.53 -0.93
N GLU A 81 7.01 -4.49 -0.68
CA GLU A 81 6.00 -4.57 -1.73
C GLU A 81 6.08 -3.40 -2.70
N VAL A 82 6.62 -2.26 -2.26
CA VAL A 82 6.80 -1.09 -3.11
C VAL A 82 7.75 -1.39 -4.27
N CYS A 83 8.77 -2.23 -4.06
CA CYS A 83 9.65 -2.64 -5.13
C CYS A 83 8.89 -3.37 -6.24
N SER A 84 8.02 -4.29 -5.85
CA SER A 84 7.18 -5.02 -6.81
C SER A 84 6.24 -4.09 -7.55
N GLU A 85 5.64 -3.16 -6.83
CA GLU A 85 4.76 -2.17 -7.43
C GLU A 85 5.52 -1.27 -8.43
N TYR A 86 6.73 -0.89 -8.09
CA TYR A 86 7.58 -0.08 -8.95
C TYR A 86 7.84 -0.78 -10.28
N TYR A 87 8.22 -2.05 -10.24
CA TYR A 87 8.48 -2.81 -11.45
C TYR A 87 7.21 -3.09 -12.25
N ALA A 88 6.08 -3.25 -11.57
CA ALA A 88 4.81 -3.56 -12.23
C ALA A 88 4.14 -2.32 -12.85
N GLN A 89 4.24 -1.17 -12.20
CA GLN A 89 3.43 0.00 -12.55
C GLN A 89 4.23 1.23 -12.96
N GLY A 90 5.54 1.22 -12.76
CA GLY A 90 6.39 2.32 -13.13
C GLY A 90 6.59 3.34 -12.02
N ARG A 91 7.65 4.13 -12.20
CA ARG A 91 8.12 5.09 -11.20
C ARG A 91 7.10 6.16 -10.84
N GLU A 92 6.51 6.78 -11.84
CA GLU A 92 5.63 7.93 -11.60
C GLU A 92 4.40 7.56 -10.78
N LYS A 93 3.82 6.42 -11.07
CA LYS A 93 2.63 5.96 -10.38
C LYS A 93 2.94 5.61 -8.92
N VAL A 94 4.03 4.90 -8.69
CA VAL A 94 4.42 4.48 -7.35
C VAL A 94 4.84 5.68 -6.50
N VAL A 95 5.60 6.60 -7.06
CA VAL A 95 5.99 7.82 -6.35
C VAL A 95 4.75 8.64 -5.98
N GLY A 96 3.77 8.71 -6.87
CA GLY A 96 2.50 9.40 -6.57
C GLY A 96 1.73 8.76 -5.44
N LEU A 97 1.76 7.43 -5.33
CA LEU A 97 1.11 6.72 -4.24
C LEU A 97 1.85 6.87 -2.91
N LEU A 98 3.19 6.92 -2.96
CA LEU A 98 4.02 7.03 -1.76
C LEU A 98 4.06 8.43 -1.17
N ARG A 99 4.00 9.44 -2.01
CA ARG A 99 4.22 10.82 -1.57
C ARG A 99 3.41 11.25 -0.35
N PRO A 100 2.08 11.04 -0.31
CA PRO A 100 1.31 11.45 0.87
C PRO A 100 1.75 10.76 2.15
N GLU A 101 2.04 9.46 2.09
CA GLU A 101 2.47 8.69 3.26
C GLU A 101 3.86 9.12 3.73
N VAL A 102 4.78 9.36 2.80
CA VAL A 102 6.12 9.80 3.13
C VAL A 102 6.11 11.20 3.74
N GLU A 103 5.33 12.11 3.19
CA GLU A 103 5.21 13.45 3.73
C GLU A 103 4.66 13.44 5.15
N LYS A 104 3.66 12.59 5.40
CA LYS A 104 3.10 12.43 6.73
C LYS A 104 4.13 11.85 7.71
N ALA A 105 4.87 10.85 7.27
CA ALA A 105 5.92 10.23 8.09
C ALA A 105 7.04 11.22 8.41
N MET A 106 7.43 12.04 7.44
CA MET A 106 8.46 13.06 7.66
C MET A 106 8.04 14.09 8.70
N LYS A 107 6.77 14.47 8.71
CA LYS A 107 6.27 15.39 9.74
C LYS A 107 6.35 14.81 11.13
N ASN A 108 6.16 13.51 11.26
CA ASN A 108 6.26 12.85 12.56
C ASN A 108 7.70 12.82 13.10
N ILE A 109 8.68 12.85 12.21
CA ILE A 109 10.09 12.87 12.58
C ILE A 109 10.55 14.27 13.02
N GLU A 110 9.99 15.28 12.39
CA GLU A 110 10.30 16.67 12.72
C GLU A 110 9.73 17.06 14.09
#